data_a9050e68a5d45628cc968b23afd8cd1a
#
_entry.id   a9050e68a5d45628cc968b23afd8cd1a
#
_cell.length_a   1.000
_cell.length_b   1.000
_cell.length_c   1.000
_cell.angle_alpha   90.00
_cell.angle_beta   90.00
_cell.angle_gamma   90.00
#
_symmetry.space_group_name_H-M   'P 1'
#
loop_
_entity.id
_entity.type
_entity.pdbx_description
1 polymer ?
#
loop_
_entity_poly.entity_id
_entity_poly.type
_entity_poly.pdbx_seq_one_letter_code
_entity_poly.pdbx_strand_id
1 'polypeptide(L)'
;MADVYLVKAVRPRYDKSESLVNKIPELMEKAGIKDVVKDGDVVAIKVHFGVRGGYRIIRPQFIRAVVDVVKGLGGKPFVTDTWGLNHVYDAYYNGLSYATLGAPVIPANGIKENDFRVVKLDEYYWLSEVEVAGNIYDADVLINFAHAKGHGGAGYGGVIKNIALGCVTQRTRRAQHSKEREVGVKAFHEAMADVVKAVLSNKQGKVFHMLWIMDVVEHCDCTAFGMIPLVPDIGVAASKDLVSIEKAGLDLINQAPSVPGSVADKYGLKPGENKFLRIHGRDPYVQVEVAEKAGLGSSQYKLIEL
;
A
#
# COMPACT_ATOMS: atom_id res chain seq x y z
N MET A 1 4.91 -17.41 11.29
CA MET A 1 5.60 -16.14 11.61
C MET A 1 6.37 -15.74 10.37
N ALA A 2 6.12 -14.55 9.82
CA ALA A 2 6.79 -14.04 8.62
C ALA A 2 7.79 -12.94 8.97
N ASP A 3 8.82 -12.78 8.15
CA ASP A 3 9.81 -11.71 8.32
C ASP A 3 9.29 -10.41 7.70
N VAL A 4 9.43 -9.31 8.46
CA VAL A 4 9.21 -7.94 8.01
C VAL A 4 10.52 -7.18 8.16
N TYR A 5 11.08 -6.73 7.05
CA TYR A 5 12.32 -5.97 7.03
C TYR A 5 12.02 -4.47 7.06
N LEU A 6 12.79 -3.71 7.83
CA LEU A 6 12.61 -2.27 7.99
C LEU A 6 13.95 -1.54 7.82
N VAL A 7 13.97 -0.55 6.93
CA VAL A 7 15.02 0.48 6.91
C VAL A 7 14.44 1.72 7.57
N LYS A 8 15.04 2.15 8.68
CA LYS A 8 14.60 3.33 9.45
C LYS A 8 14.94 4.63 8.72
N ALA A 9 14.08 5.65 8.87
CA ALA A 9 14.35 7.00 8.37
C ALA A 9 15.53 7.66 9.10
N VAL A 10 15.67 7.41 10.40
CA VAL A 10 16.81 7.86 11.19
C VAL A 10 17.97 6.89 10.98
N ARG A 11 19.07 7.39 10.40
CA ARG A 11 20.23 6.57 10.05
C ARG A 11 21.39 6.77 11.05
N PRO A 12 22.17 5.70 11.28
CA PRO A 12 23.21 5.71 12.33
C PRO A 12 24.46 6.54 11.95
N ARG A 13 24.67 6.81 10.66
CA ARG A 13 25.87 7.49 10.17
C ARG A 13 25.53 8.55 9.13
N TYR A 14 26.32 9.62 9.12
CA TYR A 14 26.28 10.67 8.11
C TYR A 14 27.09 10.26 6.87
N ASP A 15 26.49 9.39 6.05
CA ASP A 15 27.07 8.85 4.83
C ASP A 15 26.01 8.75 3.72
N LYS A 16 26.40 9.04 2.47
CA LYS A 16 25.49 8.98 1.33
C LYS A 16 24.92 7.58 1.10
N SER A 17 25.71 6.53 1.37
CA SER A 17 25.27 5.12 1.27
C SER A 17 24.17 4.79 2.28
N GLU A 18 24.07 5.54 3.37
CA GLU A 18 23.05 5.40 4.40
C GLU A 18 21.74 6.14 4.03
N SER A 19 21.69 6.89 2.93
CA SER A 19 20.43 7.49 2.46
C SER A 19 19.33 6.45 2.39
N LEU A 20 18.16 6.77 2.96
CA LEU A 20 17.01 5.85 2.99
C LEU A 20 16.63 5.34 1.58
N VAL A 21 16.71 6.21 0.56
CA VAL A 21 16.46 5.82 -0.84
C VAL A 21 17.51 4.83 -1.34
N ASN A 22 18.79 5.05 -0.99
CA ASN A 22 19.89 4.17 -1.41
C ASN A 22 19.86 2.80 -0.70
N LYS A 23 19.10 2.68 0.39
CA LYS A 23 18.87 1.41 1.10
C LYS A 23 17.70 0.58 0.54
N ILE A 24 16.89 1.12 -0.35
CA ILE A 24 15.77 0.38 -0.95
C ILE A 24 16.23 -0.90 -1.67
N PRO A 25 17.31 -0.91 -2.47
CA PRO A 25 17.78 -2.16 -3.08
C PRO A 25 18.16 -3.24 -2.06
N GLU A 26 18.87 -2.87 -0.99
CA GLU A 26 19.21 -3.80 0.10
C GLU A 26 17.97 -4.32 0.81
N LEU A 27 17.00 -3.44 1.13
CA LEU A 27 15.72 -3.82 1.74
C LEU A 27 14.98 -4.85 0.89
N MET A 28 14.83 -4.59 -0.42
CA MET A 28 14.12 -5.48 -1.33
C MET A 28 14.85 -6.82 -1.48
N GLU A 29 16.18 -6.82 -1.55
CA GLU A 29 16.97 -8.04 -1.64
C GLU A 29 16.82 -8.91 -0.37
N LYS A 30 16.96 -8.32 0.81
CA LYS A 30 16.79 -9.01 2.10
C LYS A 30 15.38 -9.56 2.28
N ALA A 31 14.37 -8.83 1.82
CA ALA A 31 12.98 -9.26 1.84
C ALA A 31 12.61 -10.30 0.74
N GLY A 32 13.56 -10.67 -0.13
CA GLY A 32 13.40 -11.78 -1.07
C GLY A 32 12.78 -11.40 -2.42
N ILE A 33 12.98 -10.16 -2.92
CA ILE A 33 12.46 -9.75 -4.23
C ILE A 33 12.91 -10.63 -5.39
N LYS A 34 14.13 -11.22 -5.31
CA LYS A 34 14.68 -12.14 -6.32
C LYS A 34 13.89 -13.44 -6.47
N ASP A 35 13.13 -13.84 -5.44
CA ASP A 35 12.24 -14.99 -5.51
C ASP A 35 10.98 -14.67 -6.32
N VAL A 36 10.54 -13.40 -6.29
CA VAL A 36 9.29 -12.90 -6.84
C VAL A 36 9.42 -12.44 -8.29
N VAL A 37 10.43 -11.63 -8.60
CA VAL A 37 10.68 -11.10 -9.95
C VAL A 37 11.71 -11.95 -10.68
N LYS A 38 11.38 -12.36 -11.92
CA LYS A 38 12.27 -13.08 -12.82
C LYS A 38 12.52 -12.27 -14.09
N ASP A 39 13.56 -12.66 -14.82
CA ASP A 39 13.87 -12.06 -16.13
C ASP A 39 12.68 -12.18 -17.09
N GLY A 40 12.34 -11.07 -17.75
CA GLY A 40 11.23 -10.98 -18.69
C GLY A 40 9.86 -10.68 -18.06
N ASP A 41 9.66 -10.87 -16.75
CA ASP A 41 8.38 -10.60 -16.07
C ASP A 41 7.87 -9.18 -16.32
N VAL A 42 6.59 -9.03 -16.63
CA VAL A 42 5.87 -7.76 -16.62
C VAL A 42 5.43 -7.45 -15.20
N VAL A 43 5.94 -6.35 -14.64
CA VAL A 43 5.81 -6.03 -13.21
C VAL A 43 4.95 -4.79 -13.00
N ALA A 44 3.77 -4.97 -12.42
CA ALA A 44 2.94 -3.86 -11.97
C ALA A 44 3.42 -3.34 -10.62
N ILE A 45 3.89 -2.09 -10.57
CA ILE A 45 4.21 -1.40 -9.31
C ILE A 45 3.00 -0.54 -8.94
N LYS A 46 2.17 -1.05 -8.03
CA LYS A 46 0.96 -0.38 -7.56
C LYS A 46 1.30 0.60 -6.44
N VAL A 47 1.12 1.86 -6.72
CA VAL A 47 1.21 2.95 -5.74
C VAL A 47 -0.11 3.74 -5.71
N HIS A 48 -0.28 4.65 -4.75
CA HIS A 48 -1.37 5.62 -4.81
C HIS A 48 -0.87 6.92 -5.48
N PHE A 49 -1.50 7.32 -6.59
CA PHE A 49 -1.12 8.53 -7.32
C PHE A 49 -1.49 9.82 -6.59
N GLY A 50 -2.38 9.73 -5.58
CA GLY A 50 -3.02 10.89 -4.97
C GLY A 50 -3.98 11.57 -5.93
N VAL A 51 -4.53 12.71 -5.52
CA VAL A 51 -5.26 13.61 -6.40
C VAL A 51 -4.39 14.82 -6.73
N ARG A 52 -4.75 15.58 -7.75
CA ARG A 52 -4.01 16.76 -8.19
C ARG A 52 -3.68 17.71 -7.04
N GLY A 53 -2.38 17.99 -6.86
CA GLY A 53 -1.88 18.86 -5.80
C GLY A 53 -1.61 18.14 -4.47
N GLY A 54 -1.81 16.83 -4.40
CA GLY A 54 -1.43 16.00 -3.25
C GLY A 54 0.09 15.83 -3.17
N TYR A 55 0.71 16.30 -2.10
CA TYR A 55 2.18 16.29 -1.94
C TYR A 55 2.69 15.28 -0.90
N ARG A 56 1.79 14.57 -0.22
CA ARG A 56 2.13 13.53 0.77
C ARG A 56 1.99 12.11 0.22
N ILE A 57 2.16 11.95 -1.09
CA ILE A 57 2.24 10.65 -1.74
C ILE A 57 3.66 10.08 -1.60
N ILE A 58 3.86 8.81 -1.92
CA ILE A 58 5.20 8.23 -2.00
C ILE A 58 6.03 9.05 -2.97
N ARG A 59 7.15 9.59 -2.50
CA ARG A 59 8.00 10.50 -3.28
C ARG A 59 8.61 9.75 -4.48
N PRO A 60 8.71 10.39 -5.66
CA PRO A 60 9.15 9.75 -6.90
C PRO A 60 10.48 8.98 -6.78
N GLN A 61 11.45 9.48 -6.00
CA GLN A 61 12.74 8.84 -5.83
C GLN A 61 12.67 7.45 -5.17
N PHE A 62 11.71 7.19 -4.29
CA PHE A 62 11.50 5.88 -3.70
C PHE A 62 10.92 4.89 -4.72
N ILE A 63 9.93 5.34 -5.50
CA ILE A 63 9.35 4.53 -6.57
C ILE A 63 10.40 4.25 -7.64
N ARG A 64 11.24 5.24 -7.98
CA ARG A 64 12.35 5.08 -8.92
C ARG A 64 13.33 4.00 -8.45
N ALA A 65 13.71 3.98 -7.18
CA ALA A 65 14.60 2.96 -6.64
C ALA A 65 14.01 1.54 -6.79
N VAL A 66 12.68 1.38 -6.58
CA VAL A 66 11.98 0.11 -6.82
C VAL A 66 12.02 -0.27 -8.31
N VAL A 67 11.73 0.68 -9.20
CA VAL A 67 11.81 0.48 -10.66
C VAL A 67 13.20 0.02 -11.08
N ASP A 68 14.25 0.65 -10.57
CA ASP A 68 15.64 0.33 -10.93
C ASP A 68 16.03 -1.08 -10.45
N VAL A 69 15.56 -1.51 -9.26
CA VAL A 69 15.75 -2.89 -8.78
C VAL A 69 15.05 -3.88 -9.71
N VAL A 70 13.80 -3.65 -10.09
CA VAL A 70 13.05 -4.53 -10.98
C VAL A 70 13.76 -4.67 -12.34
N LYS A 71 14.20 -3.55 -12.91
CA LYS A 71 14.97 -3.55 -14.17
C LYS A 71 16.30 -4.30 -14.04
N GLY A 72 16.99 -4.12 -12.92
CA GLY A 72 18.24 -4.84 -12.61
C GLY A 72 18.06 -6.37 -12.54
N LEU A 73 16.84 -6.84 -12.25
CA LEU A 73 16.46 -8.25 -12.25
C LEU A 73 15.94 -8.74 -13.63
N GLY A 74 15.95 -7.88 -14.66
CA GLY A 74 15.45 -8.20 -16.01
C GLY A 74 13.92 -8.02 -16.15
N GLY A 75 13.21 -7.57 -15.12
CA GLY A 75 11.77 -7.31 -15.18
C GLY A 75 11.43 -6.06 -15.99
N LYS A 76 10.19 -6.00 -16.48
CA LYS A 76 9.61 -4.91 -17.28
C LYS A 76 8.61 -4.14 -16.44
N PRO A 77 9.03 -3.14 -15.62
CA PRO A 77 8.14 -2.46 -14.71
C PRO A 77 7.28 -1.40 -15.39
N PHE A 78 6.05 -1.25 -14.88
CA PHE A 78 5.22 -0.06 -15.07
C PHE A 78 4.63 0.36 -13.71
N VAL A 79 4.39 1.67 -13.54
CA VAL A 79 3.80 2.23 -12.32
C VAL A 79 2.32 2.51 -12.57
N THR A 80 1.46 2.12 -11.63
CA THR A 80 0.02 2.10 -11.89
C THR A 80 -0.83 2.42 -10.66
N ASP A 81 -2.02 2.95 -10.93
CA ASP A 81 -3.16 3.07 -10.03
C ASP A 81 -4.46 3.05 -10.85
N THR A 82 -5.61 2.91 -10.20
CA THR A 82 -6.93 2.94 -10.86
C THR A 82 -7.42 4.37 -11.12
N TRP A 83 -8.66 4.52 -11.65
CA TRP A 83 -9.39 5.74 -12.04
C TRP A 83 -9.02 6.32 -13.41
N GLY A 84 -8.56 5.45 -14.32
CA GLY A 84 -8.43 5.78 -15.72
C GLY A 84 -7.40 6.89 -16.03
N LEU A 85 -7.56 7.50 -17.20
CA LEU A 85 -6.58 8.48 -17.72
C LEU A 85 -6.49 9.75 -16.87
N ASN A 86 -7.59 10.22 -16.29
CA ASN A 86 -7.57 11.41 -15.45
C ASN A 86 -6.63 11.28 -14.26
N HIS A 87 -6.58 10.09 -13.66
CA HIS A 87 -5.69 9.84 -12.52
C HIS A 87 -4.21 9.77 -12.94
N VAL A 88 -3.93 9.42 -14.19
CA VAL A 88 -2.57 9.53 -14.76
C VAL A 88 -2.16 11.00 -14.91
N TYR A 89 -3.07 11.89 -15.30
CA TYR A 89 -2.80 13.33 -15.28
C TYR A 89 -2.54 13.86 -13.88
N ASP A 90 -3.28 13.39 -12.88
CA ASP A 90 -3.00 13.71 -11.47
C ASP A 90 -1.62 13.22 -11.05
N ALA A 91 -1.23 12.00 -11.44
CA ALA A 91 0.11 11.45 -11.20
C ALA A 91 1.20 12.35 -11.81
N TYR A 92 1.04 12.78 -13.06
CA TYR A 92 2.00 13.70 -13.72
C TYR A 92 2.09 15.03 -13.01
N TYR A 93 0.95 15.62 -12.62
CA TYR A 93 0.93 16.85 -11.85
C TYR A 93 1.66 16.70 -10.50
N ASN A 94 1.53 15.55 -9.86
CA ASN A 94 2.19 15.22 -8.58
C ASN A 94 3.66 14.75 -8.76
N GLY A 95 4.21 14.84 -9.97
CA GLY A 95 5.61 14.53 -10.25
C GLY A 95 5.92 13.06 -10.58
N LEU A 96 4.90 12.21 -10.75
CA LEU A 96 5.06 10.82 -11.15
C LEU A 96 4.99 10.72 -12.69
N SER A 97 6.14 10.67 -13.34
CA SER A 97 6.26 10.61 -14.80
C SER A 97 7.35 9.62 -15.23
N TYR A 98 7.40 9.30 -16.51
CA TYR A 98 8.51 8.48 -17.04
C TYR A 98 9.89 9.08 -16.72
N ALA A 99 10.02 10.41 -16.80
CA ALA A 99 11.29 11.09 -16.54
C ALA A 99 11.74 10.92 -15.09
N THR A 100 10.82 10.97 -14.13
CA THR A 100 11.13 10.84 -12.71
C THR A 100 11.23 9.38 -12.25
N LEU A 101 10.38 8.49 -12.79
CA LEU A 101 10.28 7.11 -12.35
C LEU A 101 11.11 6.13 -13.18
N GLY A 102 11.49 6.49 -14.41
CA GLY A 102 12.16 5.58 -15.33
C GLY A 102 11.31 4.43 -15.85
N ALA A 103 10.00 4.44 -15.62
CA ALA A 103 9.04 3.45 -16.09
C ALA A 103 7.76 4.13 -16.59
N PRO A 104 6.99 3.49 -17.51
CA PRO A 104 5.70 4.02 -17.93
C PRO A 104 4.73 4.16 -16.74
N VAL A 105 3.90 5.22 -16.76
CA VAL A 105 2.78 5.40 -15.85
C VAL A 105 1.51 5.06 -16.61
N ILE A 106 0.83 3.99 -16.20
CA ILE A 106 -0.28 3.38 -16.94
C ILE A 106 -1.50 3.26 -16.02
N PRO A 107 -2.73 3.62 -16.46
CA PRO A 107 -3.93 3.40 -15.67
C PRO A 107 -4.20 1.89 -15.54
N ALA A 108 -4.43 1.40 -14.32
CA ALA A 108 -4.58 -0.03 -14.06
C ALA A 108 -5.80 -0.64 -14.76
N ASN A 109 -6.88 0.12 -14.90
CA ASN A 109 -8.18 -0.32 -15.43
C ASN A 109 -8.54 0.34 -16.77
N GLY A 110 -7.53 0.71 -17.57
CA GLY A 110 -7.67 1.31 -18.89
C GLY A 110 -8.06 2.80 -18.85
N ILE A 111 -8.10 3.43 -20.03
CA ILE A 111 -8.29 4.89 -20.19
C ILE A 111 -9.65 5.37 -19.65
N LYS A 112 -10.69 4.55 -19.81
CA LYS A 112 -12.09 4.85 -19.42
C LYS A 112 -12.58 3.97 -18.27
N GLU A 113 -11.69 3.39 -17.49
CA GLU A 113 -12.01 2.49 -16.37
C GLU A 113 -12.82 1.23 -16.76
N ASN A 114 -12.70 0.77 -17.98
CA ASN A 114 -13.46 -0.35 -18.53
C ASN A 114 -12.60 -1.56 -18.93
N ASP A 115 -11.31 -1.55 -18.59
CA ASP A 115 -10.44 -2.72 -18.75
C ASP A 115 -10.34 -3.46 -17.40
N PHE A 116 -11.00 -4.62 -17.34
CA PHE A 116 -11.03 -5.46 -16.13
C PHE A 116 -11.25 -6.93 -16.47
N ARG A 117 -10.93 -7.79 -15.51
CA ARG A 117 -11.23 -9.23 -15.53
C ARG A 117 -12.15 -9.55 -14.34
N VAL A 118 -13.24 -10.29 -14.59
CA VAL A 118 -14.13 -10.74 -13.53
C VAL A 118 -13.56 -12.01 -12.92
N VAL A 119 -13.26 -11.94 -11.61
CA VAL A 119 -12.82 -13.08 -10.82
C VAL A 119 -13.94 -13.51 -9.90
N LYS A 120 -14.30 -14.79 -9.96
CA LYS A 120 -15.27 -15.42 -9.06
C LYS A 120 -14.55 -16.05 -7.89
N LEU A 121 -15.14 -15.94 -6.71
CA LEU A 121 -14.63 -16.51 -5.47
C LEU A 121 -15.56 -17.65 -5.01
N ASP A 122 -15.00 -18.78 -4.70
CA ASP A 122 -15.73 -19.91 -4.11
C ASP A 122 -16.04 -19.66 -2.64
N GLU A 123 -15.11 -19.00 -1.93
CA GLU A 123 -15.23 -18.61 -0.52
C GLU A 123 -15.09 -17.11 -0.38
N TYR A 124 -16.09 -16.44 0.14
CA TYR A 124 -16.17 -14.99 0.31
C TYR A 124 -17.03 -14.60 1.52
N TYR A 125 -16.85 -13.40 2.01
CA TYR A 125 -17.71 -12.80 3.03
C TYR A 125 -18.93 -12.11 2.40
N TRP A 126 -18.69 -11.26 1.38
CA TRP A 126 -19.71 -10.35 0.81
C TRP A 126 -19.70 -10.30 -0.72
N LEU A 127 -18.56 -10.47 -1.36
CA LEU A 127 -18.38 -10.27 -2.79
C LEU A 127 -17.96 -11.57 -3.48
N SER A 128 -18.91 -12.28 -4.08
CA SER A 128 -18.66 -13.51 -4.85
C SER A 128 -17.97 -13.26 -6.19
N GLU A 129 -18.07 -12.02 -6.72
CA GLU A 129 -17.44 -11.60 -7.97
C GLU A 129 -16.73 -10.25 -7.77
N VAL A 130 -15.53 -10.14 -8.35
CA VAL A 130 -14.66 -8.96 -8.26
C VAL A 130 -14.18 -8.59 -9.66
N GLU A 131 -14.36 -7.33 -10.05
CA GLU A 131 -13.80 -6.78 -11.27
C GLU A 131 -12.37 -6.27 -10.99
N VAL A 132 -11.37 -7.13 -11.21
CA VAL A 132 -9.95 -6.81 -11.06
C VAL A 132 -9.49 -5.99 -12.26
N ALA A 133 -8.75 -4.91 -12.03
CA ALA A 133 -8.20 -4.05 -13.08
C ALA A 133 -7.31 -4.84 -14.05
N GLY A 134 -7.52 -4.66 -15.36
CA GLY A 134 -6.93 -5.48 -16.40
C GLY A 134 -5.41 -5.52 -16.35
N ASN A 135 -4.75 -4.37 -16.29
CA ASN A 135 -3.29 -4.30 -16.24
C ASN A 135 -2.69 -4.89 -14.94
N ILE A 136 -3.46 -4.93 -13.84
CA ILE A 136 -3.05 -5.65 -12.62
C ILE A 136 -3.18 -7.16 -12.81
N TYR A 137 -4.32 -7.60 -13.36
CA TYR A 137 -4.58 -9.02 -13.57
C TYR A 137 -3.60 -9.66 -14.56
N ASP A 138 -3.32 -8.96 -15.67
CA ASP A 138 -2.50 -9.45 -16.77
C ASP A 138 -0.98 -9.35 -16.50
N ALA A 139 -0.53 -8.54 -15.54
CA ALA A 139 0.87 -8.49 -15.11
C ALA A 139 1.31 -9.81 -14.45
N ASP A 140 2.56 -10.24 -14.68
CA ASP A 140 3.11 -11.44 -14.06
C ASP A 140 3.34 -11.25 -12.57
N VAL A 141 3.80 -10.06 -12.18
CA VAL A 141 4.16 -9.71 -10.79
C VAL A 141 3.43 -8.46 -10.34
N LEU A 142 3.00 -8.46 -9.08
CA LEU A 142 2.48 -7.28 -8.38
C LEU A 142 3.44 -6.84 -7.26
N ILE A 143 4.04 -5.68 -7.41
CA ILE A 143 4.69 -4.98 -6.28
C ILE A 143 3.68 -3.98 -5.72
N ASN A 144 3.19 -4.27 -4.53
CA ASN A 144 2.25 -3.45 -3.79
C ASN A 144 3.02 -2.50 -2.89
N PHE A 145 3.29 -1.27 -3.36
CA PHE A 145 4.01 -0.25 -2.59
C PHE A 145 3.02 0.77 -2.05
N ALA A 146 2.65 0.60 -0.79
CA ALA A 146 1.64 1.41 -0.12
C ALA A 146 2.24 2.53 0.72
N HIS A 147 1.51 3.62 0.86
CA HIS A 147 1.74 4.68 1.84
C HIS A 147 0.90 4.39 3.10
N ALA A 148 1.55 4.37 4.26
CA ALA A 148 0.90 4.22 5.57
C ALA A 148 0.25 5.54 6.01
N LYS A 149 -1.08 5.57 6.17
CA LYS A 149 -1.84 6.78 6.50
C LYS A 149 -3.19 6.47 7.13
N GLY A 150 -3.80 7.46 7.74
CA GLY A 150 -5.18 7.38 8.22
C GLY A 150 -6.19 7.33 7.06
N HIS A 151 -7.38 6.84 7.36
CA HIS A 151 -8.48 6.79 6.40
C HIS A 151 -9.82 6.82 7.13
N GLY A 152 -10.69 7.77 6.79
CA GLY A 152 -11.98 7.97 7.45
C GLY A 152 -12.89 6.73 7.44
N GLY A 153 -12.92 5.94 6.36
CA GLY A 153 -13.73 4.74 6.24
C GLY A 153 -13.12 3.49 6.89
N ALA A 154 -11.82 3.26 6.70
CA ALA A 154 -11.15 2.04 7.17
C ALA A 154 -10.38 2.22 8.49
N GLY A 155 -10.27 3.45 9.00
CA GLY A 155 -9.34 3.78 10.08
C GLY A 155 -7.92 3.98 9.57
N TYR A 156 -7.42 3.08 8.74
CA TYR A 156 -6.07 3.05 8.20
C TYR A 156 -6.04 2.63 6.73
N GLY A 157 -5.07 3.16 6.00
CA GLY A 157 -4.73 2.74 4.65
C GLY A 157 -3.28 2.31 4.59
N GLY A 158 -3.04 1.03 4.37
CA GLY A 158 -1.74 0.41 4.18
C GLY A 158 -1.77 -0.52 2.96
N VAL A 159 -1.05 -1.65 3.05
CA VAL A 159 -0.88 -2.60 1.93
C VAL A 159 -2.17 -3.34 1.59
N ILE A 160 -3.02 -3.67 2.57
CA ILE A 160 -4.33 -4.33 2.34
C ILE A 160 -5.21 -3.40 1.51
N LYS A 161 -5.41 -2.16 1.98
CA LYS A 161 -6.27 -1.20 1.30
C LYS A 161 -5.73 -0.77 -0.07
N ASN A 162 -4.40 -0.69 -0.24
CA ASN A 162 -3.79 -0.34 -1.52
C ASN A 162 -4.13 -1.34 -2.63
N ILE A 163 -4.24 -2.63 -2.30
CA ILE A 163 -4.76 -3.66 -3.20
C ILE A 163 -6.29 -3.55 -3.31
N ALA A 164 -7.00 -3.61 -2.19
CA ALA A 164 -8.45 -3.76 -2.15
C ALA A 164 -9.20 -2.65 -2.91
N LEU A 165 -8.73 -1.41 -2.82
CA LEU A 165 -9.37 -0.25 -3.47
C LEU A 165 -8.65 0.16 -4.76
N GLY A 166 -7.35 -0.10 -4.86
CA GLY A 166 -6.51 0.42 -5.92
C GLY A 166 -6.23 -0.56 -7.07
N CYS A 167 -6.71 -1.80 -7.00
CA CYS A 167 -6.53 -2.80 -8.05
C CYS A 167 -7.84 -3.25 -8.71
N VAL A 168 -8.92 -2.50 -8.54
CA VAL A 168 -10.27 -2.89 -8.97
C VAL A 168 -11.02 -1.71 -9.59
N THR A 169 -12.14 -2.02 -10.29
CA THR A 169 -12.99 -1.00 -10.89
C THR A 169 -13.73 -0.15 -9.85
N GLN A 170 -14.28 0.96 -10.32
CA GLN A 170 -15.14 1.82 -9.50
C GLN A 170 -16.38 1.05 -8.98
N ARG A 171 -16.93 0.12 -9.77
CA ARG A 171 -18.07 -0.71 -9.36
C ARG A 171 -17.73 -1.55 -8.13
N THR A 172 -16.61 -2.27 -8.16
CA THR A 172 -16.16 -3.07 -7.02
C THR A 172 -15.85 -2.18 -5.80
N ARG A 173 -15.22 -1.00 -5.98
CA ARG A 173 -15.00 -0.06 -4.86
C ARG A 173 -16.31 0.41 -4.23
N ARG A 174 -17.32 0.75 -5.04
CA ARG A 174 -18.64 1.14 -4.53
C ARG A 174 -19.33 0.02 -3.76
N ALA A 175 -19.21 -1.24 -4.23
CA ALA A 175 -19.73 -2.40 -3.54
C ALA A 175 -19.09 -2.59 -2.15
N GLN A 176 -17.77 -2.41 -2.02
CA GLN A 176 -17.09 -2.42 -0.72
C GLN A 176 -17.61 -1.31 0.21
N HIS A 177 -17.68 -0.07 -0.28
CA HIS A 177 -18.19 1.05 0.52
C HIS A 177 -19.70 0.96 0.83
N SER A 178 -20.50 0.24 0.04
CA SER A 178 -21.89 -0.01 0.42
C SER A 178 -21.96 -0.87 1.68
N LYS A 179 -21.06 -1.85 1.83
CA LYS A 179 -21.03 -2.68 3.04
C LYS A 179 -20.68 -1.89 4.30
N GLU A 180 -19.79 -0.89 4.17
CA GLU A 180 -19.52 0.06 5.26
C GLU A 180 -20.78 0.80 5.71
N ARG A 181 -21.57 1.32 4.75
CA ARG A 181 -22.77 2.14 5.04
C ARG A 181 -23.97 1.31 5.50
N GLU A 182 -24.14 0.11 4.94
CA GLU A 182 -25.31 -0.73 5.17
C GLU A 182 -25.18 -1.62 6.41
N VAL A 183 -23.96 -2.10 6.69
CA VAL A 183 -23.68 -3.10 7.72
C VAL A 183 -22.70 -2.58 8.78
N GLY A 184 -21.64 -1.90 8.35
CA GLY A 184 -20.65 -1.32 9.25
C GLY A 184 -19.21 -1.60 8.86
N VAL A 185 -18.28 -1.08 9.65
CA VAL A 185 -16.83 -1.06 9.35
C VAL A 185 -16.25 -2.46 9.18
N LYS A 186 -16.67 -3.43 9.99
CA LYS A 186 -16.20 -4.82 9.87
C LYS A 186 -16.56 -5.43 8.52
N ALA A 187 -17.80 -5.23 8.05
CA ALA A 187 -18.23 -5.69 6.73
C ALA A 187 -17.45 -5.04 5.58
N PHE A 188 -17.00 -3.79 5.75
CA PHE A 188 -16.09 -3.15 4.80
C PHE A 188 -14.74 -3.86 4.75
N HIS A 189 -14.16 -4.20 5.90
CA HIS A 189 -12.89 -4.95 5.97
C HIS A 189 -13.03 -6.37 5.40
N GLU A 190 -14.16 -7.04 5.65
CA GLU A 190 -14.48 -8.35 5.07
C GLU A 190 -14.61 -8.26 3.53
N ALA A 191 -15.28 -7.24 3.01
CA ALA A 191 -15.36 -7.01 1.57
C ALA A 191 -13.98 -6.66 0.96
N MET A 192 -13.11 -5.94 1.69
CA MET A 192 -11.73 -5.73 1.25
C MET A 192 -10.94 -7.04 1.19
N ALA A 193 -11.13 -7.96 2.12
CA ALA A 193 -10.48 -9.28 2.09
C ALA A 193 -10.91 -10.10 0.87
N ASP A 194 -12.21 -10.10 0.52
CA ASP A 194 -12.71 -10.74 -0.70
C ASP A 194 -12.00 -10.19 -1.94
N VAL A 195 -11.89 -8.86 -2.02
CA VAL A 195 -11.20 -8.22 -3.15
C VAL A 195 -9.72 -8.58 -3.20
N VAL A 196 -9.03 -8.59 -2.06
CA VAL A 196 -7.60 -9.00 -2.02
C VAL A 196 -7.46 -10.45 -2.47
N LYS A 197 -8.32 -11.38 -2.03
CA LYS A 197 -8.32 -12.77 -2.53
C LYS A 197 -8.42 -12.82 -4.06
N ALA A 198 -9.35 -12.08 -4.62
CA ALA A 198 -9.56 -12.06 -6.08
C ALA A 198 -8.35 -11.47 -6.83
N VAL A 199 -7.79 -10.35 -6.37
CA VAL A 199 -6.62 -9.71 -7.00
C VAL A 199 -5.40 -10.63 -6.95
N LEU A 200 -5.22 -11.37 -5.86
CA LEU A 200 -4.07 -12.25 -5.67
C LEU A 200 -4.26 -13.68 -6.23
N SER A 201 -5.45 -14.03 -6.71
CA SER A 201 -5.80 -15.41 -7.12
C SER A 201 -4.91 -15.98 -8.21
N ASN A 202 -4.43 -15.16 -9.14
CA ASN A 202 -3.53 -15.55 -10.22
C ASN A 202 -2.06 -15.12 -10.00
N LYS A 203 -1.69 -14.75 -8.76
CA LYS A 203 -0.37 -14.18 -8.41
C LYS A 203 0.42 -15.05 -7.42
N GLN A 204 0.23 -16.36 -7.42
CA GLN A 204 0.90 -17.25 -6.46
C GLN A 204 2.42 -17.11 -6.49
N GLY A 205 3.01 -16.67 -5.35
CA GLY A 205 4.44 -16.42 -5.23
C GLY A 205 4.98 -15.20 -6.01
N LYS A 206 4.11 -14.44 -6.66
CA LYS A 206 4.44 -13.31 -7.54
C LYS A 206 3.97 -11.96 -6.97
N VAL A 207 3.93 -11.83 -5.64
CA VAL A 207 3.55 -10.59 -4.96
C VAL A 207 4.62 -10.17 -3.99
N PHE A 208 4.94 -8.89 -3.97
CA PHE A 208 5.88 -8.28 -3.04
C PHE A 208 5.25 -7.03 -2.41
N HIS A 209 5.30 -6.93 -1.09
CA HIS A 209 4.70 -5.81 -0.37
C HIS A 209 5.76 -4.87 0.17
N MET A 210 5.54 -3.58 -0.01
CA MET A 210 6.33 -2.51 0.58
C MET A 210 5.41 -1.48 1.23
N LEU A 211 5.83 -0.94 2.36
CA LEU A 211 5.09 0.05 3.11
C LEU A 211 5.98 1.25 3.43
N TRP A 212 5.62 2.41 2.89
CA TRP A 212 6.27 3.69 3.14
C TRP A 212 5.62 4.33 4.35
N ILE A 213 6.33 4.31 5.50
CA ILE A 213 5.84 4.76 6.81
C ILE A 213 6.47 6.11 7.11
N MET A 214 6.17 7.06 6.28
CA MET A 214 6.63 8.45 6.35
C MET A 214 5.46 9.37 5.99
N ASP A 215 5.51 10.63 6.39
CA ASP A 215 4.40 11.58 6.18
C ASP A 215 3.04 11.02 6.63
N VAL A 216 3.01 10.23 7.70
CA VAL A 216 1.80 9.56 8.21
C VAL A 216 0.81 10.59 8.75
N VAL A 217 -0.24 10.87 8.00
CA VAL A 217 -1.31 11.82 8.37
C VAL A 217 -2.63 11.10 8.62
N GLU A 218 -3.61 11.79 9.19
CA GLU A 218 -4.94 11.25 9.48
C GLU A 218 -5.82 11.01 8.24
N HIS A 219 -5.48 11.62 7.09
CA HIS A 219 -6.26 11.53 5.86
C HIS A 219 -5.58 10.74 4.75
N CYS A 220 -6.39 10.22 3.84
CA CYS A 220 -5.93 9.55 2.63
C CYS A 220 -5.32 10.54 1.63
N ASP A 221 -4.36 10.09 0.82
CA ASP A 221 -3.76 10.86 -0.29
C ASP A 221 -4.79 11.34 -1.33
N CYS A 222 -6.02 10.83 -1.27
CA CYS A 222 -7.13 11.28 -2.10
C CYS A 222 -7.75 12.62 -1.64
N THR A 223 -7.19 13.32 -0.66
CA THR A 223 -7.73 14.58 -0.15
C THR A 223 -6.93 15.82 -0.56
N ALA A 224 -5.79 15.72 -1.21
CA ALA A 224 -4.89 16.79 -1.64
C ALA A 224 -4.34 17.74 -0.56
N PHE A 225 -4.99 17.90 0.57
CA PHE A 225 -4.47 18.73 1.66
C PHE A 225 -3.63 17.91 2.65
N GLY A 226 -2.57 18.53 3.15
CA GLY A 226 -1.70 17.92 4.15
C GLY A 226 -1.95 18.49 5.54
N MET A 227 -1.93 17.59 6.52
CA MET A 227 -1.89 17.94 7.94
C MET A 227 -0.46 17.73 8.47
N ILE A 228 -0.20 18.14 9.70
CA ILE A 228 1.05 17.78 10.38
C ILE A 228 1.07 16.25 10.56
N PRO A 229 2.15 15.54 10.18
CA PRO A 229 2.24 14.10 10.40
C PRO A 229 1.96 13.71 11.85
N LEU A 230 1.23 12.62 12.03
CA LEU A 230 0.84 12.13 13.37
C LEU A 230 2.06 11.70 14.20
N VAL A 231 3.04 11.12 13.52
CA VAL A 231 4.28 10.57 14.08
C VAL A 231 5.47 11.00 13.22
N PRO A 232 6.70 11.01 13.76
CA PRO A 232 7.91 11.20 12.96
C PRO A 232 8.02 10.16 11.84
N ASP A 233 8.78 10.48 10.79
CA ASP A 233 9.09 9.52 9.73
C ASP A 233 9.76 8.28 10.32
N ILE A 234 9.19 7.11 10.07
CA ILE A 234 9.66 5.82 10.61
C ILE A 234 10.61 5.14 9.63
N GLY A 235 10.21 5.03 8.37
CA GLY A 235 11.04 4.39 7.35
C GLY A 235 10.25 3.67 6.27
N VAL A 236 10.88 2.68 5.65
CA VAL A 236 10.27 1.82 4.64
C VAL A 236 10.39 0.36 5.06
N ALA A 237 9.27 -0.35 5.06
CA ALA A 237 9.22 -1.78 5.34
C ALA A 237 8.98 -2.60 4.06
N ALA A 238 9.42 -3.88 4.07
CA ALA A 238 9.13 -4.84 3.01
C ALA A 238 8.90 -6.24 3.56
N SER A 239 8.01 -7.01 2.93
CA SER A 239 7.71 -8.41 3.25
C SER A 239 7.03 -9.11 2.07
N LYS A 240 7.08 -10.44 2.04
CA LYS A 240 6.24 -11.26 1.16
C LYS A 240 4.88 -11.59 1.76
N ASP A 241 4.66 -11.30 3.04
CA ASP A 241 3.39 -11.53 3.74
C ASP A 241 2.62 -10.22 3.94
N LEU A 242 1.42 -10.16 3.36
CA LEU A 242 0.54 -9.00 3.38
C LEU A 242 0.11 -8.59 4.78
N VAL A 243 -0.28 -9.57 5.59
CA VAL A 243 -0.88 -9.32 6.90
C VAL A 243 0.19 -8.92 7.91
N SER A 244 1.36 -9.57 7.84
CA SER A 244 2.51 -9.25 8.68
C SER A 244 3.00 -7.82 8.50
N ILE A 245 3.16 -7.35 7.26
CA ILE A 245 3.63 -5.98 7.01
C ILE A 245 2.57 -4.93 7.34
N GLU A 246 1.28 -5.23 7.13
CA GLU A 246 0.18 -4.34 7.54
C GLU A 246 0.18 -4.13 9.05
N LYS A 247 0.25 -5.25 9.81
CA LYS A 247 0.30 -5.19 11.27
C LYS A 247 1.56 -4.50 11.78
N ALA A 248 2.73 -4.84 11.22
CA ALA A 248 3.99 -4.20 11.60
C ALA A 248 3.95 -2.68 11.40
N GLY A 249 3.37 -2.20 10.29
CA GLY A 249 3.18 -0.77 10.05
C GLY A 249 2.31 -0.11 11.11
N LEU A 250 1.19 -0.72 11.48
CA LEU A 250 0.30 -0.23 12.54
C LEU A 250 1.00 -0.20 13.90
N ASP A 251 1.69 -1.27 14.26
CA ASP A 251 2.41 -1.38 15.54
C ASP A 251 3.51 -0.30 15.63
N LEU A 252 4.29 -0.11 14.56
CA LEU A 252 5.33 0.93 14.51
C LEU A 252 4.76 2.34 14.67
N ILE A 253 3.64 2.66 13.98
CA ILE A 253 2.97 3.96 14.09
C ILE A 253 2.44 4.17 15.51
N ASN A 254 1.83 3.14 16.11
CA ASN A 254 1.27 3.24 17.46
C ASN A 254 2.37 3.39 18.52
N GLN A 255 3.53 2.76 18.35
CA GLN A 255 4.68 2.90 19.26
C GLN A 255 5.43 4.22 19.11
N ALA A 256 5.31 4.92 17.99
CA ALA A 256 5.99 6.19 17.78
C ALA A 256 5.36 7.33 18.62
N PRO A 257 6.15 8.33 19.06
CA PRO A 257 5.61 9.51 19.74
C PRO A 257 4.78 10.36 18.78
N SER A 258 3.82 11.11 19.32
CA SER A 258 3.06 12.09 18.54
C SER A 258 3.92 13.30 18.18
N VAL A 259 3.77 13.81 16.96
CA VAL A 259 4.43 15.07 16.54
C VAL A 259 3.70 16.26 17.16
N PRO A 260 4.39 17.21 17.80
CA PRO A 260 3.78 18.39 18.36
C PRO A 260 2.91 19.16 17.35
N GLY A 261 1.70 19.51 17.76
CA GLY A 261 0.71 20.21 16.94
C GLY A 261 -0.09 19.32 15.98
N SER A 262 0.24 18.04 15.85
CA SER A 262 -0.55 17.06 15.07
C SER A 262 -1.88 16.76 15.73
N VAL A 263 -2.79 16.10 15.00
CA VAL A 263 -4.05 15.61 15.58
C VAL A 263 -3.79 14.61 16.70
N ALA A 264 -2.79 13.73 16.56
CA ALA A 264 -2.40 12.80 17.61
C ALA A 264 -1.96 13.51 18.90
N ASP A 265 -1.20 14.60 18.78
CA ASP A 265 -0.78 15.44 19.92
C ASP A 265 -1.96 16.15 20.56
N LYS A 266 -2.86 16.72 19.76
CA LYS A 266 -4.09 17.36 20.26
C LYS A 266 -5.01 16.43 21.06
N TYR A 267 -5.01 15.13 20.71
CA TYR A 267 -5.71 14.09 21.46
C TYR A 267 -4.87 13.54 22.63
N GLY A 268 -3.65 14.04 22.85
CA GLY A 268 -2.76 13.60 23.92
C GLY A 268 -2.26 12.16 23.79
N LEU A 269 -2.23 11.61 22.57
CA LEU A 269 -1.92 10.20 22.34
C LEU A 269 -0.45 9.88 22.62
N LYS A 270 -0.21 8.82 23.38
CA LYS A 270 1.09 8.35 23.82
C LYS A 270 1.58 7.17 22.94
N PRO A 271 2.89 6.84 22.98
CA PRO A 271 3.38 5.58 22.46
C PRO A 271 2.62 4.38 23.06
N GLY A 272 2.26 3.42 22.20
CA GLY A 272 1.46 2.24 22.56
C GLY A 272 -0.05 2.40 22.40
N GLU A 273 -0.56 3.62 22.24
CA GLU A 273 -1.99 3.84 22.00
C GLU A 273 -2.36 3.69 20.53
N ASN A 274 -3.54 3.11 20.26
CA ASN A 274 -4.08 2.97 18.89
C ASN A 274 -4.54 4.34 18.35
N LYS A 275 -3.64 5.00 17.61
CA LYS A 275 -3.83 6.37 17.14
C LYS A 275 -5.01 6.50 16.21
N PHE A 276 -5.14 5.60 15.24
CA PHE A 276 -6.21 5.69 14.24
C PHE A 276 -7.58 5.37 14.81
N LEU A 277 -7.67 4.43 15.76
CA LEU A 277 -8.92 4.20 16.51
C LEU A 277 -9.36 5.47 17.23
N ARG A 278 -8.45 6.14 17.90
CA ARG A 278 -8.75 7.38 18.66
C ARG A 278 -9.15 8.54 17.74
N ILE A 279 -8.53 8.64 16.56
CA ILE A 279 -8.77 9.73 15.61
C ILE A 279 -10.05 9.50 14.81
N HIS A 280 -10.31 8.26 14.34
CA HIS A 280 -11.41 7.94 13.42
C HIS A 280 -12.57 7.18 14.07
N GLY A 281 -12.42 6.71 15.30
CA GLY A 281 -13.42 5.82 15.94
C GLY A 281 -13.52 4.44 15.28
N ARG A 282 -12.49 4.03 14.51
CA ARG A 282 -12.46 2.79 13.72
C ARG A 282 -11.16 2.06 13.98
N ASP A 283 -11.27 0.84 14.51
CA ASP A 283 -10.09 0.04 14.83
C ASP A 283 -9.46 -0.55 13.56
N PRO A 284 -8.24 -0.13 13.17
CA PRO A 284 -7.58 -0.65 11.99
C PRO A 284 -7.09 -2.10 12.15
N TYR A 285 -6.97 -2.62 13.37
CA TYR A 285 -6.58 -4.02 13.58
C TYR A 285 -7.65 -5.00 13.12
N VAL A 286 -8.91 -4.58 13.00
CA VAL A 286 -9.99 -5.41 12.44
C VAL A 286 -9.66 -5.85 11.01
N GLN A 287 -9.05 -5.00 10.17
CA GLN A 287 -8.65 -5.43 8.82
C GLN A 287 -7.53 -6.49 8.85
N VAL A 288 -6.61 -6.43 9.83
CA VAL A 288 -5.56 -7.43 10.04
C VAL A 288 -6.16 -8.78 10.41
N GLU A 289 -7.07 -8.78 11.40
CA GLU A 289 -7.76 -10.00 11.85
C GLU A 289 -8.59 -10.65 10.74
N VAL A 290 -9.33 -9.84 10.00
CA VAL A 290 -10.15 -10.30 8.86
C VAL A 290 -9.28 -10.88 7.76
N ALA A 291 -8.19 -10.21 7.40
CA ALA A 291 -7.27 -10.68 6.37
C ALA A 291 -6.57 -11.99 6.77
N GLU A 292 -6.18 -12.14 8.03
CA GLU A 292 -5.62 -13.39 8.55
C GLU A 292 -6.63 -14.53 8.51
N LYS A 293 -7.86 -14.30 8.99
CA LYS A 293 -8.97 -15.27 8.91
C LYS A 293 -9.32 -15.66 7.48
N ALA A 294 -9.14 -14.74 6.54
CA ALA A 294 -9.33 -14.99 5.11
C ALA A 294 -8.18 -15.77 4.45
N GLY A 295 -7.13 -16.12 5.20
CA GLY A 295 -5.98 -16.86 4.69
C GLY A 295 -5.00 -16.03 3.86
N LEU A 296 -5.00 -14.69 4.01
CA LEU A 296 -4.17 -13.78 3.21
C LEU A 296 -2.76 -13.58 3.77
N GLY A 297 -2.42 -14.19 4.89
CA GLY A 297 -1.13 -14.12 5.55
C GLY A 297 -1.23 -14.33 7.06
N SER A 298 -0.19 -13.98 7.80
CA SER A 298 -0.13 -14.13 9.26
C SER A 298 0.07 -12.80 9.98
N SER A 299 -0.69 -12.58 11.06
CA SER A 299 -0.49 -11.43 11.95
C SER A 299 0.76 -11.55 12.83
N GLN A 300 1.38 -12.75 12.88
CA GLN A 300 2.61 -12.96 13.63
C GLN A 300 3.83 -12.70 12.76
N TYR A 301 4.64 -11.72 13.13
CA TYR A 301 5.81 -11.33 12.37
C TYR A 301 7.06 -11.18 13.25
N LYS A 302 8.22 -11.27 12.60
CA LYS A 302 9.52 -10.88 13.15
C LYS A 302 9.98 -9.60 12.44
N LEU A 303 10.19 -8.51 13.19
CA LEU A 303 10.75 -7.28 12.65
C LEU A 303 12.29 -7.40 12.58
N ILE A 304 12.85 -7.12 11.41
CA ILE A 304 14.29 -7.15 11.14
C ILE A 304 14.70 -5.75 10.65
N GLU A 305 15.44 -5.04 11.47
CA GLU A 305 15.97 -3.71 11.13
C GLU A 305 17.29 -3.83 10.38
N LEU A 306 17.46 -3.00 9.30
CA LEU A 306 18.61 -2.98 8.40
C LEU A 306 19.41 -1.67 8.54
#